data_c04603411f3b008cd87d3c0b1a4d7ee7
#
_entry.id   c04603411f3b008cd87d3c0b1a4d7ee7
#
_cell.length_a   1.000
_cell.length_b   1.000
_cell.length_c   1.000
_cell.angle_alpha   90.00
_cell.angle_beta   90.00
_cell.angle_gamma   90.00
#
_symmetry.space_group_name_H-M   'P 1'
#
loop_
_entity.id
_entity.type
_entity.pdbx_description
1 polymer ?
#
loop_
_entity_poly.entity_id
_entity_poly.type
_entity_poly.pdbx_seq_one_letter_code
_entity_poly.pdbx_strand_id
1 'polypeptide(L)'
;MEMNSRRYPIGIQNFEQLRNLNRVYVDKTELIYRLIKTDQIYFFSRPRRFGKSLLVSTLEAYFLGKKELFHGLVMERLEQDWTVYPVLHIDFSLTKYTELSDLTGQLNLFLYRWENIYGSNEAETTTAERLQGII
;
A
#
# COMPACT_ATOMS: atom_id res chain seq x y z
N MET A 1 1.95 3.96 -37.92
CA MET A 1 2.31 4.39 -36.56
C MET A 1 1.12 4.15 -35.66
N GLU A 2 1.12 3.03 -34.96
CA GLU A 2 0.09 2.80 -33.97
C GLU A 2 0.36 3.77 -32.81
N MET A 3 -0.48 4.79 -32.66
CA MET A 3 -0.55 5.55 -31.44
C MET A 3 -1.03 4.58 -30.37
N ASN A 4 -0.13 4.16 -29.52
CA ASN A 4 -0.42 3.32 -28.37
C ASN A 4 -1.27 4.15 -27.40
N SER A 5 -2.55 4.31 -27.72
CA SER A 5 -3.48 5.10 -26.93
C SER A 5 -3.79 4.33 -25.65
N ARG A 6 -3.07 4.65 -24.58
CA ARG A 6 -3.37 4.10 -23.26
C ARG A 6 -4.79 4.51 -22.85
N ARG A 7 -5.54 3.56 -22.34
CA ARG A 7 -6.88 3.83 -21.85
C ARG A 7 -6.83 4.50 -20.48
N TYR A 8 -7.83 5.33 -20.19
CA TYR A 8 -7.99 5.94 -18.87
C TYR A 8 -8.33 4.89 -17.81
N PRO A 9 -7.85 5.06 -16.58
CA PRO A 9 -8.06 4.09 -15.48
C PRO A 9 -9.42 4.25 -14.81
N ILE A 10 -10.51 4.11 -15.56
CA ILE A 10 -11.86 4.25 -15.03
C ILE A 10 -12.14 3.14 -14.00
N GLY A 11 -12.47 3.53 -12.77
CA GLY A 11 -12.77 2.60 -11.68
C GLY A 11 -11.57 1.85 -11.11
N ILE A 12 -10.35 2.15 -11.56
CA ILE A 12 -9.13 1.51 -11.06
C ILE A 12 -8.51 2.40 -9.99
N GLN A 13 -8.42 1.88 -8.75
CA GLN A 13 -7.84 2.57 -7.59
C GLN A 13 -6.59 1.88 -7.05
N ASN A 14 -6.15 0.81 -7.68
CA ASN A 14 -4.96 0.06 -7.29
C ASN A 14 -3.84 0.31 -8.30
N PHE A 15 -2.68 0.73 -7.79
CA PHE A 15 -1.50 1.07 -8.59
C PHE A 15 -0.99 -0.13 -9.41
N GLU A 16 -0.87 -1.29 -8.79
CA GLU A 16 -0.40 -2.50 -9.48
C GLU A 16 -1.32 -2.87 -10.64
N GLN A 17 -2.61 -2.88 -10.41
CA GLN A 17 -3.61 -3.16 -11.45
C GLN A 17 -3.54 -2.13 -12.58
N LEU A 18 -3.41 -0.85 -12.24
CA LEU A 18 -3.30 0.24 -13.21
C LEU A 18 -2.09 0.05 -14.12
N ARG A 19 -0.94 -0.29 -13.55
CA ARG A 19 0.31 -0.51 -14.30
C ARG A 19 0.26 -1.79 -15.13
N ASN A 20 -0.25 -2.88 -14.57
CA ASN A 20 -0.36 -4.16 -15.29
C ASN A 20 -1.32 -4.09 -16.48
N LEU A 21 -2.39 -3.31 -16.39
CA LEU A 21 -3.33 -3.07 -17.48
C LEU A 21 -2.86 -1.97 -18.44
N ASN A 22 -1.68 -1.41 -18.23
CA ASN A 22 -1.11 -0.33 -19.04
C ASN A 22 -2.06 0.86 -19.22
N ARG A 23 -2.69 1.30 -18.12
CA ARG A 23 -3.57 2.47 -18.11
C ARG A 23 -2.77 3.76 -17.94
N VAL A 24 -3.40 4.89 -18.26
CA VAL A 24 -2.79 6.20 -18.05
C VAL A 24 -2.56 6.42 -16.56
N TYR A 25 -1.35 6.80 -16.21
CA TYR A 25 -0.96 7.17 -14.85
C TYR A 25 -0.32 8.56 -14.85
N VAL A 26 -0.87 9.47 -14.04
CA VAL A 26 -0.26 10.78 -13.83
C VAL A 26 0.88 10.59 -12.84
N ASP A 27 2.11 10.70 -13.30
CA ASP A 27 3.30 10.42 -12.52
C ASP A 27 3.55 11.49 -11.45
N LYS A 28 3.25 11.15 -10.21
CA LYS A 28 3.55 11.93 -9.01
C LYS A 28 4.57 11.24 -8.10
N THR A 29 5.30 10.27 -8.65
CA THR A 29 6.25 9.47 -7.86
C THR A 29 7.41 10.28 -7.32
N GLU A 30 7.77 11.40 -7.95
CA GLU A 30 8.76 12.32 -7.38
C GLU A 30 8.31 12.89 -6.03
N LEU A 31 7.06 13.32 -5.94
CA LEU A 31 6.48 13.81 -4.68
C LEU A 31 6.38 12.71 -3.63
N ILE A 32 6.01 11.52 -4.04
CA ILE A 32 5.94 10.34 -3.16
C ILE A 32 7.33 9.99 -2.63
N TYR A 33 8.34 10.01 -3.48
CA TYR A 33 9.74 9.77 -3.08
C TYR A 33 10.21 10.80 -2.06
N ARG A 34 9.95 12.08 -2.29
CA ARG A 34 10.27 13.14 -1.32
C ARG A 34 9.56 12.93 0.01
N LEU A 35 8.28 12.56 -0.03
CA LEU A 35 7.49 12.26 1.17
C LEU A 35 8.16 11.15 1.99
N ILE A 36 8.52 10.05 1.35
CA ILE A 36 9.16 8.89 1.99
C ILE A 36 10.50 9.26 2.64
N LYS A 37 11.29 10.13 2.00
CA LYS A 37 12.62 10.51 2.48
C LYS A 37 12.60 11.65 3.51
N THR A 38 11.48 12.32 3.73
CA THR A 38 11.41 13.49 4.59
C THR A 38 11.02 13.15 6.03
N ASP A 39 10.02 12.30 6.24
CA ASP A 39 9.51 12.00 7.57
C ASP A 39 9.00 10.55 7.65
N GLN A 40 8.60 10.11 8.84
CA GLN A 40 8.17 8.74 9.11
C GLN A 40 6.67 8.60 9.32
N ILE A 41 5.99 9.65 9.78
CA ILE A 41 4.57 9.61 10.13
C ILE A 41 3.83 10.70 9.37
N TYR A 42 2.77 10.30 8.65
CA TYR A 42 1.96 11.22 7.87
C TYR A 42 0.48 11.01 8.13
N PHE A 43 -0.25 12.11 8.17
CA PHE A 43 -1.70 12.14 8.09
C PHE A 43 -2.12 12.71 6.74
N PHE A 44 -2.86 11.93 5.96
CA PHE A 44 -3.32 12.33 4.63
C PHE A 44 -4.84 12.30 4.58
N SER A 45 -5.45 13.47 4.39
CA SER A 45 -6.90 13.62 4.27
C SER A 45 -7.28 14.20 2.91
N ARG A 46 -8.16 13.52 2.23
CA ARG A 46 -8.73 13.95 0.96
C ARG A 46 -10.20 13.52 0.86
N PRO A 47 -11.05 14.21 0.10
CA PRO A 47 -12.38 13.72 -0.21
C PRO A 47 -12.35 12.36 -0.91
N ARG A 48 -13.45 11.64 -0.92
CA ARG A 48 -13.57 10.37 -1.66
C ARG A 48 -13.22 10.58 -3.13
N ARG A 49 -12.62 9.58 -3.78
CA ARG A 49 -12.22 9.57 -5.19
C ARG A 49 -11.11 10.57 -5.57
N PHE A 50 -10.36 11.06 -4.60
CA PHE A 50 -9.20 11.95 -4.84
C PHE A 50 -7.84 11.24 -4.73
N GLY A 51 -7.80 9.94 -4.99
CA GLY A 51 -6.57 9.21 -5.14
C GLY A 51 -5.93 8.67 -3.87
N LYS A 52 -6.64 8.64 -2.72
CA LYS A 52 -6.09 8.07 -1.46
C LYS A 52 -5.73 6.59 -1.60
N SER A 53 -6.62 5.78 -2.14
CA SER A 53 -6.39 4.35 -2.33
C SER A 53 -5.26 4.09 -3.32
N LEU A 54 -5.16 4.91 -4.36
CA LEU A 54 -4.08 4.84 -5.33
C LEU A 54 -2.74 5.18 -4.68
N LEU A 55 -2.68 6.22 -3.85
CA LEU A 55 -1.48 6.59 -3.09
C LEU A 55 -1.03 5.46 -2.16
N VAL A 56 -1.96 4.89 -1.39
CA VAL A 56 -1.65 3.79 -0.47
C VAL A 56 -1.12 2.57 -1.21
N SER A 57 -1.74 2.18 -2.31
CA SER A 57 -1.28 1.05 -3.12
C SER A 57 0.06 1.32 -3.82
N THR A 58 0.34 2.57 -4.18
CA THR A 58 1.63 2.98 -4.74
C THR A 58 2.74 2.87 -3.70
N LEU A 59 2.49 3.32 -2.47
CA LEU A 59 3.42 3.18 -1.34
C LEU A 59 3.67 1.71 -1.01
N GLU A 60 2.63 0.90 -1.01
CA GLU A 60 2.75 -0.55 -0.79
C GLU A 60 3.66 -1.20 -1.85
N ALA A 61 3.44 -0.90 -3.12
CA ALA A 61 4.27 -1.41 -4.21
C ALA A 61 5.73 -0.96 -4.08
N TYR A 62 5.97 0.28 -3.68
CA TYR A 62 7.32 0.79 -3.43
C TYR A 62 8.03 0.03 -2.31
N PHE A 63 7.40 -0.11 -1.15
CA PHE A 63 8.01 -0.78 0.00
C PHE A 63 8.13 -2.29 -0.18
N LEU A 64 7.30 -2.91 -1.02
CA LEU A 64 7.44 -4.32 -1.39
C LEU A 64 8.55 -4.55 -2.45
N GLY A 65 9.20 -3.49 -2.91
CA GLY A 65 10.28 -3.58 -3.87
C GLY A 65 9.84 -3.96 -5.29
N LYS A 66 8.60 -3.67 -5.66
CA LYS A 66 8.05 -3.97 -6.99
C LYS A 66 8.52 -2.97 -8.04
N LYS A 67 9.82 -2.94 -8.31
CA LYS A 67 10.48 -1.99 -9.21
C LYS A 67 9.85 -1.97 -10.61
N GLU A 68 9.45 -3.11 -11.12
CA GLU A 68 8.88 -3.26 -12.46
C GLU A 68 7.60 -2.45 -12.66
N LEU A 69 6.83 -2.19 -11.61
CA LEU A 69 5.63 -1.36 -11.67
C LEU A 69 5.95 0.13 -11.85
N PHE A 70 7.16 0.54 -11.53
CA PHE A 70 7.63 1.93 -11.63
C PHE A 70 8.39 2.20 -12.93
N HIS A 71 8.41 1.26 -13.85
CA HIS A 71 9.10 1.41 -15.13
C HIS A 71 8.59 2.63 -15.91
N GLY A 72 9.52 3.50 -16.30
CA GLY A 72 9.19 4.73 -17.01
C GLY A 72 8.72 5.89 -16.12
N LEU A 73 8.61 5.68 -14.81
CA LEU A 73 8.26 6.73 -13.85
C LEU A 73 9.50 7.37 -13.25
N VAL A 74 9.34 8.58 -12.69
CA VAL A 74 10.45 9.34 -12.09
C VAL A 74 11.10 8.55 -10.94
N MET A 75 10.33 7.85 -10.13
CA MET A 75 10.83 7.07 -8.99
C MET A 75 11.81 5.98 -9.41
N GLU A 76 11.68 5.39 -10.58
CA GLU A 76 12.64 4.40 -11.10
C GLU A 76 14.05 4.97 -11.16
N ARG A 77 14.19 6.26 -11.49
CA ARG A 77 15.48 6.96 -11.56
C ARG A 77 15.96 7.48 -10.20
N LEU A 78 15.04 7.80 -9.29
CA LEU A 78 15.36 8.35 -7.97
C LEU A 78 15.76 7.27 -6.97
N GLU A 79 15.08 6.13 -6.98
CA GLU A 79 15.36 5.01 -6.07
C GLU A 79 16.28 3.99 -6.75
N GLN A 80 17.39 3.70 -6.11
CA GLN A 80 18.39 2.78 -6.64
C GLN A 80 18.42 1.44 -5.93
N ASP A 81 18.05 1.42 -4.64
CA ASP A 81 18.23 0.23 -3.79
C ASP A 81 17.05 -0.73 -3.84
N TRP A 82 15.83 -0.23 -3.98
CA TRP A 82 14.59 -1.02 -4.01
C TRP A 82 14.53 -2.11 -2.94
N THR A 83 14.88 -1.72 -1.71
CA THR A 83 14.86 -2.63 -0.57
C THR A 83 13.44 -3.10 -0.28
N VAL A 84 13.29 -4.40 -0.06
CA VAL A 84 12.00 -5.00 0.30
C VAL A 84 11.75 -4.85 1.79
N TYR A 85 10.62 -4.24 2.14
CA TYR A 85 10.16 -4.10 3.52
C TYR A 85 8.83 -4.83 3.71
N PRO A 86 8.56 -5.37 4.90
CA PRO A 86 7.21 -5.85 5.21
C PRO A 86 6.23 -4.69 5.25
N VAL A 87 5.06 -4.87 4.63
CA VAL A 87 4.00 -3.86 4.57
C VAL A 87 2.78 -4.37 5.30
N LEU A 88 2.32 -3.62 6.30
CA LEU A 88 1.10 -3.90 7.05
C LEU A 88 0.02 -2.92 6.61
N HIS A 89 -0.79 -3.31 5.63
CA HIS A 89 -1.88 -2.50 5.10
C HIS A 89 -3.18 -2.82 5.84
N ILE A 90 -3.71 -1.83 6.56
CA ILE A 90 -4.97 -1.95 7.29
C ILE A 90 -6.05 -1.14 6.57
N ASP A 91 -7.13 -1.81 6.18
CA ASP A 91 -8.29 -1.19 5.59
C ASP A 91 -9.53 -1.46 6.46
N PHE A 92 -10.03 -0.40 7.11
CA PHE A 92 -11.20 -0.48 7.98
C PHE A 92 -12.53 -0.37 7.22
N SER A 93 -12.52 -0.18 5.91
CA SER A 93 -13.74 -0.06 5.11
C SER A 93 -14.40 -1.41 4.78
N LEU A 94 -13.71 -2.51 5.03
CA LEU A 94 -14.14 -3.85 4.63
C LEU A 94 -15.30 -4.41 5.46
N THR A 95 -15.56 -3.84 6.64
CA THR A 95 -16.55 -4.36 7.60
C THR A 95 -17.31 -3.21 8.25
N LYS A 96 -18.58 -3.41 8.56
CA LYS A 96 -19.33 -2.49 9.41
C LYS A 96 -18.98 -2.74 10.87
N TYR A 97 -18.59 -1.70 11.57
CA TYR A 97 -18.22 -1.75 12.98
C TYR A 97 -19.40 -1.24 13.81
N THR A 98 -20.14 -2.14 14.43
CA THR A 98 -21.26 -1.81 15.33
C THR A 98 -20.85 -1.92 16.80
N GLU A 99 -19.88 -2.77 17.08
CA GLU A 99 -19.35 -3.03 18.42
C GLU A 99 -17.82 -3.06 18.41
N LEU A 100 -17.22 -2.89 19.60
CA LEU A 100 -15.76 -2.98 19.76
C LEU A 100 -15.23 -4.38 19.36
N SER A 101 -16.02 -5.43 19.57
CA SER A 101 -15.68 -6.79 19.17
C SER A 101 -15.47 -6.94 17.66
N ASP A 102 -16.21 -6.20 16.85
CA ASP A 102 -16.08 -6.21 15.38
C ASP A 102 -14.70 -5.66 14.97
N LEU A 103 -14.27 -4.56 15.59
CA LEU A 103 -12.96 -3.96 15.35
C LEU A 103 -11.83 -4.90 15.77
N THR A 104 -11.94 -5.51 16.96
CA THR A 104 -10.96 -6.47 17.48
C THR A 104 -10.87 -7.70 16.57
N GLY A 105 -12.00 -8.21 16.11
CA GLY A 105 -12.06 -9.35 15.20
C GLY A 105 -11.38 -9.06 13.87
N GLN A 106 -11.59 -7.86 13.32
CA GLN A 106 -10.96 -7.43 12.07
C GLN A 106 -9.44 -7.27 12.23
N LEU A 107 -8.99 -6.66 13.33
CA LEU A 107 -7.56 -6.53 13.64
C LEU A 107 -6.91 -7.91 13.79
N ASN A 108 -7.55 -8.86 14.48
CA ASN A 108 -7.05 -10.22 14.62
C ASN A 108 -6.95 -10.94 13.27
N LEU A 109 -7.88 -10.70 12.35
CA LEU A 109 -7.83 -11.26 11.01
C LEU A 109 -6.61 -10.73 10.23
N PHE A 110 -6.34 -9.43 10.30
CA PHE A 110 -5.13 -8.83 9.71
C PHE A 110 -3.86 -9.43 10.32
N LEU A 111 -3.81 -9.52 11.64
CA LEU A 111 -2.66 -10.09 12.37
C LEU A 111 -2.42 -11.54 11.95
N TYR A 112 -3.45 -12.34 11.84
CA TYR A 112 -3.36 -13.73 11.39
C TYR A 112 -2.75 -13.83 9.98
N ARG A 113 -3.19 -12.98 9.05
CA ARG A 113 -2.64 -12.94 7.70
C ARG A 113 -1.16 -12.56 7.69
N TRP A 114 -0.78 -11.55 8.47
CA TRP A 114 0.60 -11.09 8.55
C TRP A 114 1.51 -12.11 9.22
N GLU A 115 1.02 -12.76 10.27
CA GLU A 115 1.76 -13.84 10.96
C GLU A 115 2.05 -15.00 10.01
N ASN A 116 1.13 -15.34 9.13
CA ASN A 116 1.35 -16.36 8.11
C ASN A 116 2.42 -15.95 7.07
N ILE A 117 2.56 -14.65 6.81
CA ILE A 117 3.53 -14.12 5.85
C ILE A 117 4.90 -13.88 6.51
N TYR A 118 4.92 -13.29 7.71
CA TYR A 118 6.14 -12.79 8.36
C TYR A 118 6.56 -13.61 9.58
N GLY A 119 5.76 -14.55 10.03
CA GLY A 119 6.02 -15.37 11.21
C GLY A 119 5.35 -14.83 12.47
N SER A 120 5.22 -15.68 13.47
CA SER A 120 4.62 -15.37 14.76
C SER A 120 5.39 -16.01 15.91
N ASN A 121 5.21 -15.47 17.13
CA ASN A 121 5.70 -16.06 18.37
C ASN A 121 4.52 -16.63 19.15
N GLU A 122 4.53 -17.91 19.49
CA GLU A 122 3.47 -18.60 20.21
C GLU A 122 3.20 -18.03 21.61
N ALA A 123 4.16 -17.32 22.20
CA ALA A 123 4.00 -16.65 23.49
C ALA A 123 3.15 -15.38 23.41
N GLU A 124 2.85 -14.89 22.22
CA GLU A 124 2.09 -13.65 22.00
C GLU A 124 0.59 -13.95 22.02
N THR A 125 -0.12 -13.44 23.03
CA THR A 125 -1.54 -13.73 23.23
C THR A 125 -2.46 -12.53 23.01
N THR A 126 -1.98 -11.29 23.20
CA THR A 126 -2.76 -10.08 22.99
C THR A 126 -2.58 -9.51 21.58
N THR A 127 -3.55 -8.74 21.13
CA THR A 127 -3.45 -8.04 19.83
C THR A 127 -2.23 -7.14 19.74
N ALA A 128 -1.94 -6.41 20.84
CA ALA A 128 -0.78 -5.53 20.91
C ALA A 128 0.56 -6.30 20.85
N GLU A 129 0.66 -7.40 21.57
CA GLU A 129 1.85 -8.26 21.57
C GLU A 129 2.08 -8.89 20.19
N ARG A 130 1.02 -9.38 19.56
CA ARG A 130 1.09 -9.98 18.22
C ARG A 130 1.56 -8.98 17.18
N LEU A 131 1.04 -7.75 17.22
CA LEU A 131 1.47 -6.68 16.32
C LEU A 131 2.93 -6.30 16.56
N GLN A 132 3.35 -6.19 17.81
CA GLN A 132 4.73 -5.89 18.16
C GLN A 132 5.69 -6.99 17.70
N GLY A 133 5.29 -8.25 17.80
CA GLY A 133 6.10 -9.39 17.36
C GLY A 133 6.31 -9.45 15.84
N ILE A 134 5.37 -8.93 15.04
CA ILE A 134 5.50 -8.84 13.59
C ILE A 134 6.48 -7.74 13.18
N ILE A 135 6.48 -6.63 13.90
CA ILE A 135 7.34 -5.50 13.63
C ILE A 135 8.80 -5.81 14.01
#